data_83db8ed009e0c49d4384135822bd0a21
#
_entry.id   83db8ed009e0c49d4384135822bd0a21
#
_cell.length_a   1.000
_cell.length_b   1.000
_cell.length_c   1.000
_cell.angle_alpha   90.00
_cell.angle_beta   90.00
_cell.angle_gamma   90.00
#
_symmetry.space_group_name_H-M   'P 1'
#
loop_
_entity.id
_entity.type
_entity.pdbx_description
1 polymer ?
#
loop_
_entity_poly.entity_id
_entity_poly.type
_entity_poly.pdbx_seq_one_letter_code
_entity_poly.pdbx_strand_id
1 'polypeptide(L)'
;MESNGKSVDLNGRPVGVNTAPIVWGGAGSNIQHSYMQLLHQGSASVASDFIVSRQPRTGSPYAHHHRLLVANCFAQAQALMQGRGQQQAAEELIASGVNAD
;
A
#
# COMPACT_ATOMS: atom_id res chain seq x y z
N MET A 1 12.18 -3.57 3.84
CA MET A 1 10.77 -3.94 4.08
C MET A 1 9.97 -4.13 2.81
N GLU A 2 10.14 -3.29 1.81
CA GLU A 2 9.45 -3.44 0.53
C GLU A 2 9.69 -4.83 -0.10
N SER A 3 10.92 -5.28 -0.15
CA SER A 3 11.29 -6.60 -0.69
C SER A 3 10.73 -7.79 0.11
N ASN A 4 10.47 -7.60 1.39
CA ASN A 4 9.93 -8.62 2.30
C ASN A 4 8.41 -8.55 2.48
N GLY A 5 7.75 -7.62 1.78
CA GLY A 5 6.30 -7.40 1.88
C GLY A 5 5.47 -8.35 1.01
N LYS A 6 5.99 -9.53 0.69
CA LYS A 6 5.30 -10.51 -0.15
C LYS A 6 4.86 -11.72 0.67
N SER A 7 3.64 -12.17 0.42
CA SER A 7 3.06 -13.35 1.06
C SER A 7 3.33 -14.67 0.32
N VAL A 8 4.05 -14.60 -0.80
CA VAL A 8 4.39 -15.76 -1.63
C VAL A 8 5.90 -15.81 -1.90
N ASP A 9 6.43 -17.04 -2.09
CA ASP A 9 7.81 -17.29 -2.50
C ASP A 9 7.99 -17.09 -4.02
N LEU A 10 9.20 -17.32 -4.53
CA LEU A 10 9.53 -17.21 -5.96
C LEU A 10 8.75 -18.19 -6.86
N ASN A 11 8.16 -19.24 -6.28
CA ASN A 11 7.36 -20.23 -7.00
C ASN A 11 5.86 -19.99 -6.84
N GLY A 12 5.46 -18.84 -6.28
CA GLY A 12 4.07 -18.49 -6.04
C GLY A 12 3.39 -19.22 -4.86
N ARG A 13 4.16 -19.90 -3.99
CA ARG A 13 3.62 -20.62 -2.84
C ARG A 13 3.46 -19.69 -1.64
N PRO A 14 2.38 -19.82 -0.85
CA PRO A 14 2.19 -19.01 0.36
C PRO A 14 3.36 -19.20 1.34
N VAL A 15 3.84 -18.10 1.89
CA VAL A 15 4.86 -18.09 2.94
C VAL A 15 4.17 -18.23 4.30
N GLY A 16 4.49 -19.30 5.03
CA GLY A 16 3.90 -19.63 6.34
C GLY A 16 4.59 -18.99 7.55
N VAL A 17 5.51 -18.04 7.33
CA VAL A 17 6.29 -17.38 8.39
C VAL A 17 6.26 -15.86 8.23
N ASN A 18 6.45 -15.14 9.33
CA ASN A 18 6.59 -13.69 9.28
C ASN A 18 7.91 -13.31 8.59
N THR A 19 7.84 -12.56 7.51
CA THR A 19 8.98 -12.20 6.67
C THR A 19 9.68 -10.91 7.07
N ALA A 20 9.00 -10.04 7.83
CA ALA A 20 9.58 -8.78 8.28
C ALA A 20 8.93 -8.28 9.57
N PRO A 21 9.67 -7.53 10.41
CA PRO A 21 9.10 -6.86 11.56
C PRO A 21 8.16 -5.73 11.13
N ILE A 22 7.18 -5.40 11.97
CA ILE A 22 6.31 -4.24 11.81
C ILE A 22 7.08 -3.02 12.28
N VAL A 23 7.16 -2.00 11.42
CA VAL A 23 7.80 -0.70 11.72
C VAL A 23 6.75 0.38 11.62
N TRP A 24 6.74 1.28 12.58
CA TRP A 24 5.71 2.29 12.75
C TRP A 24 6.04 3.66 12.17
N GLY A 25 5.06 4.20 11.48
CA GLY A 25 4.84 5.63 11.26
C GLY A 25 5.82 6.33 10.33
N GLY A 26 5.29 7.25 9.54
CA GLY A 26 6.03 8.15 8.69
C GLY A 26 5.12 8.98 7.81
N ALA A 27 5.66 9.99 7.16
CA ALA A 27 4.93 10.78 6.19
C ALA A 27 4.57 9.92 4.98
N GLY A 28 3.28 9.89 4.60
CA GLY A 28 2.74 9.01 3.56
C GLY A 28 3.52 9.07 2.24
N SER A 29 3.92 10.27 1.80
CA SER A 29 4.75 10.45 0.61
C SER A 29 6.12 9.77 0.68
N ASN A 30 6.70 9.65 1.88
CA ASN A 30 8.02 9.05 2.07
C ASN A 30 7.95 7.53 2.26
N ILE A 31 6.85 7.04 2.84
CA ILE A 31 6.71 5.62 3.16
C ILE A 31 6.15 4.78 2.02
N GLN A 32 5.60 5.41 0.99
CA GLN A 32 4.96 4.73 -0.14
C GLN A 32 5.89 3.71 -0.80
N HIS A 33 7.17 4.01 -0.94
CA HIS A 33 8.18 3.12 -1.49
C HIS A 33 9.02 2.38 -0.42
N SER A 34 8.70 2.54 0.86
CA SER A 34 9.43 1.89 1.96
C SER A 34 8.73 0.62 2.45
N TYR A 35 7.52 0.76 2.97
CA TYR A 35 6.82 -0.35 3.60
C TYR A 35 5.33 -0.47 3.27
N MET A 36 4.77 0.36 2.40
CA MET A 36 3.38 0.22 2.00
C MET A 36 3.11 -1.13 1.34
N GLN A 37 4.07 -1.69 0.61
CA GLN A 37 3.94 -3.04 0.05
C GLN A 37 3.78 -4.09 1.15
N LEU A 38 4.48 -3.96 2.29
CA LEU A 38 4.32 -4.85 3.44
C LEU A 38 2.90 -4.79 4.02
N LEU A 39 2.30 -3.59 4.07
CA LEU A 39 0.93 -3.41 4.56
C LEU A 39 -0.10 -4.03 3.61
N HIS A 40 0.11 -3.91 2.30
CA HIS A 40 -0.83 -4.42 1.28
C HIS A 40 -0.72 -5.91 1.01
N GLN A 41 0.49 -6.47 1.05
CA GLN A 41 0.79 -7.83 0.57
C GLN A 41 1.59 -8.67 1.55
N GLY A 42 1.85 -8.16 2.76
CA GLY A 42 2.58 -8.89 3.79
C GLY A 42 1.77 -10.03 4.39
N SER A 43 2.48 -10.96 5.05
CA SER A 43 1.88 -12.13 5.70
C SER A 43 1.24 -11.84 7.05
N ALA A 44 1.48 -10.66 7.64
CA ALA A 44 0.95 -10.27 8.94
C ALA A 44 -0.11 -9.17 8.80
N SER A 45 -1.21 -9.32 9.52
CA SER A 45 -2.20 -8.24 9.64
C SER A 45 -1.70 -7.14 10.54
N VAL A 46 -1.77 -5.90 10.07
CA VAL A 46 -1.31 -4.70 10.78
C VAL A 46 -2.44 -3.70 10.87
N ALA A 47 -2.74 -3.25 12.08
CA ALA A 47 -3.63 -2.11 12.28
C ALA A 47 -2.94 -0.83 11.80
N SER A 48 -3.62 -0.02 10.99
CA SER A 48 -3.05 1.17 10.39
C SER A 48 -3.95 2.38 10.60
N ASP A 49 -3.39 3.44 11.17
CA ASP A 49 -4.06 4.72 11.35
C ASP A 49 -3.58 5.72 10.30
N PHE A 50 -4.51 6.33 9.58
CA PHE A 50 -4.25 7.38 8.62
C PHE A 50 -4.55 8.74 9.22
N ILE A 51 -3.51 9.55 9.40
CA ILE A 51 -3.62 10.89 9.95
C ILE A 51 -3.37 11.91 8.85
N VAL A 52 -4.35 12.77 8.58
CA VAL A 52 -4.24 13.80 7.56
C VAL A 52 -4.76 15.15 8.10
N SER A 53 -4.07 16.22 7.78
CA SER A 53 -4.52 17.56 8.15
C SER A 53 -5.73 17.95 7.30
N ARG A 54 -6.77 18.49 7.94
CA ARG A 54 -7.98 18.98 7.24
C ARG A 54 -7.68 20.15 6.30
N GLN A 55 -6.73 20.99 6.67
CA GLN A 55 -6.39 22.22 5.94
C GLN A 55 -4.90 22.24 5.61
N PRO A 56 -4.52 22.87 4.49
CA PRO A 56 -3.11 23.11 4.20
C PRO A 56 -2.51 24.05 5.23
N ARG A 57 -1.20 24.00 5.38
CA ARG A 57 -0.48 24.94 6.21
C ARG A 57 -0.74 26.36 5.70
N THR A 58 -1.11 27.27 6.58
CA THR A 58 -1.46 28.66 6.25
C THR A 58 -0.35 29.31 5.41
N GLY A 59 -0.71 30.03 4.35
CA GLY A 59 0.23 30.73 3.48
C GLY A 59 0.99 29.84 2.48
N SER A 60 0.62 28.57 2.38
CA SER A 60 1.26 27.70 1.40
C SER A 60 0.78 28.01 -0.03
N PRO A 61 1.70 28.32 -0.99
CA PRO A 61 1.35 28.42 -2.40
C PRO A 61 0.91 27.08 -3.01
N TYR A 62 1.11 25.98 -2.26
CA TYR A 62 0.86 24.60 -2.70
C TYR A 62 -0.46 24.02 -2.18
N ALA A 63 -1.50 24.82 -2.02
CA ALA A 63 -2.82 24.34 -1.58
C ALA A 63 -3.39 23.22 -2.49
N HIS A 64 -3.04 23.24 -3.78
CA HIS A 64 -3.38 22.18 -4.72
C HIS A 64 -2.72 20.84 -4.33
N HIS A 65 -1.45 20.87 -3.96
CA HIS A 65 -0.72 19.66 -3.52
C HIS A 65 -1.33 19.06 -2.25
N HIS A 66 -1.83 19.88 -1.36
CA HIS A 66 -2.53 19.38 -0.16
C HIS A 66 -3.77 18.55 -0.53
N ARG A 67 -4.57 19.01 -1.49
CA ARG A 67 -5.73 18.23 -1.97
C ARG A 67 -5.34 16.89 -2.57
N LEU A 68 -4.25 16.85 -3.33
CA LEU A 68 -3.71 15.60 -3.87
C LEU A 68 -3.22 14.66 -2.77
N LEU A 69 -2.53 15.19 -1.75
CA LEU A 69 -2.09 14.40 -0.59
C LEU A 69 -3.27 13.81 0.18
N VAL A 70 -4.33 14.58 0.39
CA VAL A 70 -5.56 14.10 1.05
C VAL A 70 -6.23 13.01 0.21
N ALA A 71 -6.36 13.21 -1.11
CA ALA A 71 -6.93 12.23 -2.01
C ALA A 71 -6.12 10.92 -2.01
N ASN A 72 -4.79 11.00 -2.08
CA ASN A 72 -3.92 9.83 -1.99
C ASN A 72 -4.02 9.12 -0.64
N CYS A 73 -4.14 9.87 0.47
CA CYS A 73 -4.34 9.28 1.79
C CYS A 73 -5.62 8.44 1.84
N PHE A 74 -6.73 8.98 1.34
CA PHE A 74 -7.99 8.23 1.29
C PHE A 74 -7.93 7.05 0.32
N ALA A 75 -7.28 7.18 -0.83
CA ALA A 75 -7.10 6.10 -1.78
C ALA A 75 -6.30 4.94 -1.18
N GLN A 76 -5.23 5.22 -0.43
CA GLN A 76 -4.45 4.20 0.27
C GLN A 76 -5.27 3.51 1.38
N ALA A 77 -6.02 4.27 2.18
CA ALA A 77 -6.89 3.71 3.20
C ALA A 77 -7.97 2.81 2.59
N GLN A 78 -8.59 3.24 1.50
CA GLN A 78 -9.58 2.47 0.76
C GLN A 78 -8.98 1.18 0.18
N ALA A 79 -7.81 1.25 -0.44
CA ALA A 79 -7.13 0.10 -1.01
C ALA A 79 -6.79 -0.96 0.05
N LEU A 80 -6.32 -0.53 1.24
CA LEU A 80 -6.06 -1.43 2.37
C LEU A 80 -7.35 -2.07 2.91
N MET A 81 -8.44 -1.31 2.98
CA MET A 81 -9.73 -1.80 3.47
C MET A 81 -10.37 -2.82 2.51
N GLN A 82 -10.31 -2.58 1.21
CA GLN A 82 -10.94 -3.42 0.20
C GLN A 82 -10.10 -4.63 -0.17
N GLY A 83 -8.77 -4.48 -0.20
CA GLY A 83 -7.85 -5.51 -0.69
C GLY A 83 -8.06 -5.81 -2.18
N ARG A 84 -7.40 -6.89 -2.63
CA ARG A 84 -7.61 -7.48 -3.97
C ARG A 84 -7.76 -8.98 -3.86
N GLY A 85 -8.84 -9.52 -4.45
CA GLY A 85 -9.02 -10.96 -4.61
C GLY A 85 -8.15 -11.50 -5.75
N GLN A 86 -7.83 -12.80 -5.71
CA GLN A 86 -7.04 -13.48 -6.76
C GLN A 86 -7.66 -13.33 -8.15
N GLN A 87 -8.98 -13.43 -8.25
CA GLN A 87 -9.69 -13.31 -9.52
C GLN A 87 -9.52 -11.91 -10.14
N GLN A 88 -9.69 -10.87 -9.33
CA GLN A 88 -9.50 -9.48 -9.78
C GLN A 88 -8.05 -9.23 -10.21
N ALA A 89 -7.07 -9.74 -9.46
CA ALA A 89 -5.66 -9.62 -9.81
C ALA A 89 -5.35 -10.34 -11.14
N ALA A 90 -5.92 -11.51 -11.37
CA ALA A 90 -5.75 -12.25 -12.61
C ALA A 90 -6.35 -11.52 -13.82
N GLU A 91 -7.55 -10.97 -13.68
CA GLU A 91 -8.21 -10.17 -14.73
C GLU A 91 -7.39 -8.91 -15.09
N GLU A 92 -6.82 -8.22 -14.10
CA GLU A 92 -5.97 -7.06 -14.32
C GLU A 92 -4.65 -7.41 -15.02
N LEU A 93 -4.04 -8.55 -14.66
CA LEU A 93 -2.82 -9.05 -15.29
C LEU A 93 -3.07 -9.40 -16.77
N ILE A 94 -4.16 -10.09 -17.07
CA ILE A 94 -4.57 -10.41 -18.45
C ILE A 94 -4.82 -9.11 -19.23
N ALA A 95 -5.52 -8.15 -18.65
CA ALA A 95 -5.80 -6.85 -19.28
C ALA A 95 -4.52 -6.02 -19.53
N SER A 96 -3.47 -6.21 -18.71
CA SER A 96 -2.16 -5.57 -18.88
C SER A 96 -1.22 -6.29 -19.87
N GLY A 97 -1.69 -7.40 -20.49
CA GLY A 97 -0.91 -8.17 -21.46
C GLY A 97 0.11 -9.14 -20.87
N VAL A 98 0.02 -9.39 -19.57
CA VAL A 98 0.82 -10.43 -18.90
C VAL A 98 0.08 -11.75 -19.00
N ASN A 99 0.65 -12.75 -19.69
CA ASN A 99 0.10 -14.10 -19.68
C ASN A 99 0.25 -14.70 -18.29
N ALA A 100 -0.85 -15.17 -17.73
CA ALA A 100 -0.87 -15.92 -16.50
C ALA A 100 -0.59 -17.40 -16.84
N ASP A 101 0.69 -17.72 -17.12
CA ASP A 101 1.16 -19.12 -17.22
C ASP A 101 1.58 -19.64 -15.82
#